data_ffdfdd906f58aecdbb7a63fcfe1b0d1f
#
_entry.id   ffdfdd906f58aecdbb7a63fcfe1b0d1f
#
_cell.length_a   1.000
_cell.length_b   1.000
_cell.length_c   1.000
_cell.angle_alpha   90.00
_cell.angle_beta   90.00
_cell.angle_gamma   90.00
#
_symmetry.space_group_name_H-M   'P 1'
#
loop_
_entity.id
_entity.type
_entity.pdbx_description
1 polymer ?
#
loop_
_entity_poly.entity_id
_entity_poly.type
_entity_poly.pdbx_seq_one_letter_code
_entity_poly.pdbx_strand_id
1 'polypeptide(L)'
;MRKENIEQRLRHEFSDIAPNRLDELLAAVDELPEDDTVINFTQEVKKRRSPLKAVLSAAAALLLIVGAAGLYTNLSADRYIVAVDVNPSVELSVNGLDRISAVTLKNDDAKALIDEASLKGKRVSDAVDTLTEKLCGDGYLTKNCNGVLVSVRSTKSTSDEALRPKIVDSVQKATQRAGFNYAVLYQLLDDDADGKAELIGKLDGRLENFNTEELNKLSVQELIFLAESLNYMPDNTKLYGKLNGYCTASEAKRNAGLEETKAKPNLVRFDKQLAYEIVYSEDGVTHKYVVSASTGKVLSHEKLAKNTSNGNSSAKNNYKDRSNDDDILSPNQILSILKKSFGLVDSALEDVNISRSTRNGEPIYIVTYKVFGVTRSAVFDARTAEILSDIG
;
A
#
# COMPACT_ATOMS: atom_id res chain seq x y z
N MET A 1 10.41 0.15 -51.90
CA MET A 1 10.86 0.30 -50.50
C MET A 1 9.77 0.37 -49.40
N ARG A 2 8.51 0.73 -49.66
CA ARG A 2 7.46 0.79 -48.62
C ARG A 2 6.64 -0.49 -48.43
N LYS A 3 6.55 -1.38 -49.44
CA LYS A 3 5.78 -2.63 -49.32
C LYS A 3 6.49 -3.74 -48.51
N GLU A 4 7.79 -3.92 -48.74
CA GLU A 4 8.59 -4.94 -48.01
C GLU A 4 8.64 -4.70 -46.52
N ASN A 5 8.60 -3.44 -46.08
CA ASN A 5 8.64 -3.10 -44.63
C ASN A 5 7.33 -3.40 -43.90
N ILE A 6 6.19 -3.36 -44.61
CA ILE A 6 4.87 -3.68 -44.08
C ILE A 6 4.68 -5.20 -43.95
N GLU A 7 5.10 -5.96 -44.97
CA GLU A 7 5.04 -7.42 -44.92
C GLU A 7 5.95 -8.02 -43.84
N GLN A 8 7.16 -7.48 -43.65
CA GLN A 8 8.05 -7.94 -42.59
C GLN A 8 7.50 -7.61 -41.17
N ARG A 9 6.90 -6.44 -40.98
CA ARG A 9 6.26 -6.08 -39.70
C ARG A 9 5.02 -6.91 -39.44
N LEU A 10 4.18 -7.14 -40.43
CA LEU A 10 3.03 -8.03 -40.32
C LEU A 10 3.45 -9.47 -39.97
N ARG A 11 4.48 -10.01 -40.63
CA ARG A 11 5.01 -11.36 -40.30
C ARG A 11 5.54 -11.45 -38.87
N HIS A 12 6.20 -10.41 -38.38
CA HIS A 12 6.73 -10.38 -37.00
C HIS A 12 5.61 -10.27 -35.95
N GLU A 13 4.59 -9.48 -36.21
CA GLU A 13 3.48 -9.31 -35.27
C GLU A 13 2.48 -10.48 -35.29
N PHE A 14 2.33 -11.15 -36.42
CA PHE A 14 1.48 -12.36 -36.53
C PHE A 14 2.18 -13.63 -36.05
N SER A 15 3.51 -13.71 -36.02
CA SER A 15 4.23 -14.87 -35.50
C SER A 15 4.06 -15.02 -33.98
N ASP A 16 3.81 -13.93 -33.26
CA ASP A 16 3.62 -13.93 -31.80
C ASP A 16 2.17 -14.25 -31.37
N ILE A 17 1.20 -14.19 -32.30
CA ILE A 17 -0.24 -14.32 -32.00
C ILE A 17 -0.81 -15.66 -32.45
N ALA A 18 -0.24 -16.28 -33.46
CA ALA A 18 -0.69 -17.58 -33.94
C ALA A 18 0.31 -18.69 -33.58
N PRO A 19 -0.15 -19.85 -33.11
CA PRO A 19 0.73 -21.00 -32.98
C PRO A 19 1.33 -21.28 -34.36
N ASN A 20 2.64 -21.54 -34.40
CA ASN A 20 3.47 -21.67 -35.62
C ASN A 20 3.04 -22.92 -36.42
N ARG A 21 1.90 -22.84 -37.12
CA ARG A 21 1.35 -23.88 -38.00
C ARG A 21 1.61 -23.59 -39.47
N LEU A 22 2.23 -22.44 -39.77
CA LEU A 22 2.50 -22.09 -41.16
C LEU A 22 3.53 -23.04 -41.80
N ASP A 23 4.57 -23.41 -41.02
CA ASP A 23 5.59 -24.35 -41.46
C ASP A 23 5.03 -25.78 -41.58
N GLU A 24 4.06 -26.17 -40.74
CA GLU A 24 3.35 -27.46 -40.80
C GLU A 24 2.42 -27.51 -42.04
N LEU A 25 1.79 -26.40 -42.39
CA LEU A 25 0.97 -26.29 -43.60
C LEU A 25 1.81 -26.24 -44.87
N LEU A 26 2.98 -25.58 -44.87
CA LEU A 26 3.90 -25.56 -46.00
C LEU A 26 4.53 -26.92 -46.22
N ALA A 27 4.91 -27.65 -45.16
CA ALA A 27 5.41 -29.03 -45.24
C ALA A 27 4.34 -29.99 -45.80
N ALA A 28 3.07 -29.80 -45.44
CA ALA A 28 1.96 -30.61 -45.95
C ALA A 28 1.67 -30.34 -47.44
N VAL A 29 2.05 -29.20 -47.99
CA VAL A 29 1.94 -28.87 -49.43
C VAL A 29 3.06 -29.50 -50.24
N ASP A 30 4.28 -29.64 -49.65
CA ASP A 30 5.42 -30.28 -50.31
C ASP A 30 5.32 -31.81 -50.37
N GLU A 31 4.43 -32.41 -49.55
CA GLU A 31 4.18 -33.87 -49.60
C GLU A 31 3.09 -34.30 -50.58
N LEU A 32 2.51 -33.39 -51.36
CA LEU A 32 1.58 -33.75 -52.42
C LEU A 32 2.36 -34.37 -53.59
N PRO A 33 1.98 -35.62 -54.03
CA PRO A 33 2.67 -36.24 -55.13
C PRO A 33 2.51 -35.36 -56.42
N GLU A 34 3.63 -35.09 -57.07
CA GLU A 34 3.65 -34.49 -58.41
C GLU A 34 3.03 -35.50 -59.37
N ASP A 35 1.72 -35.38 -59.58
CA ASP A 35 1.03 -36.20 -60.55
C ASP A 35 1.17 -35.54 -61.91
N ASP A 36 2.16 -36.01 -62.66
CA ASP A 36 2.50 -35.57 -64.05
C ASP A 36 1.44 -36.07 -65.04
N THR A 37 0.16 -35.80 -64.77
CA THR A 37 -0.87 -35.98 -65.79
C THR A 37 -1.21 -34.64 -66.46
N VAL A 38 -0.47 -34.33 -67.50
CA VAL A 38 -0.80 -33.22 -68.39
C VAL A 38 -2.08 -33.59 -69.18
N ILE A 39 -3.22 -33.23 -68.57
CA ILE A 39 -4.50 -33.23 -69.33
C ILE A 39 -4.62 -31.92 -70.06
N ASN A 40 -4.28 -31.96 -71.35
CA ASN A 40 -4.54 -30.85 -72.31
C ASN A 40 -6.05 -30.72 -72.58
N PHE A 41 -6.73 -29.92 -71.76
CA PHE A 41 -8.06 -29.42 -72.05
C PHE A 41 -7.98 -28.09 -72.76
N THR A 42 -7.79 -28.09 -74.07
CA THR A 42 -8.10 -26.97 -74.97
C THR A 42 -9.64 -26.84 -75.04
N GLN A 43 -10.27 -26.27 -74.06
CA GLN A 43 -11.53 -25.59 -74.26
C GLN A 43 -11.43 -24.26 -73.52
N GLU A 44 -11.27 -23.20 -74.32
CA GLU A 44 -11.47 -21.83 -73.86
C GLU A 44 -12.91 -21.62 -73.42
N VAL A 45 -13.27 -22.07 -72.23
CA VAL A 45 -14.46 -21.56 -71.55
C VAL A 45 -14.07 -20.20 -70.97
N LYS A 46 -14.32 -19.13 -71.68
CA LYS A 46 -14.38 -17.79 -71.08
C LYS A 46 -15.45 -17.81 -70.00
N LYS A 47 -15.08 -18.30 -68.80
CA LYS A 47 -15.87 -18.12 -67.61
C LYS A 47 -15.97 -16.62 -67.38
N ARG A 48 -17.08 -16.01 -67.76
CA ARG A 48 -17.47 -14.67 -67.33
C ARG A 48 -17.51 -14.73 -65.82
N ARG A 49 -16.39 -14.35 -65.18
CA ARG A 49 -16.36 -14.12 -63.71
C ARG A 49 -17.40 -13.04 -63.45
N SER A 50 -18.54 -13.43 -62.90
CA SER A 50 -19.59 -12.45 -62.59
C SER A 50 -18.98 -11.42 -61.67
N PRO A 51 -19.01 -10.11 -62.02
CA PRO A 51 -18.41 -9.06 -61.19
C PRO A 51 -19.01 -9.05 -59.77
N LEU A 52 -20.23 -9.56 -59.62
CA LEU A 52 -20.90 -9.72 -58.33
C LEU A 52 -20.10 -10.58 -57.31
N LYS A 53 -19.50 -11.70 -57.77
CA LYS A 53 -18.72 -12.58 -56.85
C LYS A 53 -17.41 -11.89 -56.41
N ALA A 54 -16.77 -11.12 -57.27
CA ALA A 54 -15.59 -10.35 -56.95
C ALA A 54 -15.93 -9.18 -56.01
N VAL A 55 -17.04 -8.52 -56.20
CA VAL A 55 -17.53 -7.45 -55.32
C VAL A 55 -17.92 -8.01 -53.96
N LEU A 56 -18.62 -9.15 -53.91
CA LEU A 56 -18.98 -9.79 -52.65
C LEU A 56 -17.74 -10.25 -51.86
N SER A 57 -16.72 -10.82 -52.53
CA SER A 57 -15.49 -11.24 -51.83
C SER A 57 -14.66 -10.05 -51.35
N ALA A 58 -14.63 -8.95 -52.08
CA ALA A 58 -13.99 -7.71 -51.65
C ALA A 58 -14.71 -7.06 -50.47
N ALA A 59 -16.04 -7.06 -50.49
CA ALA A 59 -16.85 -6.56 -49.36
C ALA A 59 -16.68 -7.41 -48.12
N ALA A 60 -16.64 -8.76 -48.24
CA ALA A 60 -16.39 -9.66 -47.12
C ALA A 60 -14.98 -9.46 -46.55
N ALA A 61 -13.97 -9.31 -47.39
CA ALA A 61 -12.59 -9.03 -46.95
C ALA A 61 -12.50 -7.67 -46.21
N LEU A 62 -13.17 -6.64 -46.71
CA LEU A 62 -13.25 -5.32 -46.05
C LEU A 62 -13.93 -5.42 -44.68
N LEU A 63 -15.06 -6.15 -44.56
CA LEU A 63 -15.74 -6.37 -43.29
C LEU A 63 -14.86 -7.14 -42.28
N LEU A 64 -14.10 -8.12 -42.75
CA LEU A 64 -13.14 -8.83 -41.92
C LEU A 64 -12.00 -7.92 -41.42
N ILE A 65 -11.46 -7.07 -42.28
CA ILE A 65 -10.41 -6.12 -41.92
C ILE A 65 -10.93 -5.08 -40.93
N VAL A 66 -12.11 -4.50 -41.19
CA VAL A 66 -12.73 -3.52 -40.30
C VAL A 66 -13.11 -4.17 -38.93
N GLY A 67 -13.66 -5.39 -38.99
CA GLY A 67 -13.98 -6.17 -37.81
C GLY A 67 -12.74 -6.52 -36.99
N ALA A 68 -11.68 -6.99 -37.65
CA ALA A 68 -10.42 -7.29 -36.97
C ALA A 68 -9.72 -6.04 -36.41
N ALA A 69 -9.75 -4.92 -37.14
CA ALA A 69 -9.22 -3.65 -36.66
C ALA A 69 -10.00 -3.12 -35.44
N GLY A 70 -11.34 -3.21 -35.48
CA GLY A 70 -12.20 -2.83 -34.34
C GLY A 70 -11.99 -3.72 -33.12
N LEU A 71 -11.81 -5.02 -33.33
CA LEU A 71 -11.49 -5.97 -32.27
C LEU A 71 -10.11 -5.68 -31.67
N TYR A 72 -9.10 -5.44 -32.52
CA TYR A 72 -7.75 -5.11 -32.09
C TYR A 72 -7.70 -3.82 -31.27
N THR A 73 -8.37 -2.74 -31.72
CA THR A 73 -8.41 -1.47 -30.97
C THR A 73 -9.10 -1.64 -29.62
N ASN A 74 -10.16 -2.45 -29.54
CA ASN A 74 -10.84 -2.71 -28.28
C ASN A 74 -9.98 -3.55 -27.31
N LEU A 75 -9.27 -4.56 -27.81
CA LEU A 75 -8.38 -5.40 -27.02
C LEU A 75 -7.09 -4.69 -26.60
N SER A 76 -6.62 -3.75 -27.41
CA SER A 76 -5.41 -2.95 -27.13
C SER A 76 -5.67 -1.77 -26.19
N ALA A 77 -6.93 -1.43 -25.94
CA ALA A 77 -7.29 -0.37 -25.01
C ALA A 77 -7.03 -0.81 -23.56
N ASP A 78 -6.55 0.12 -22.73
CA ASP A 78 -6.30 -0.11 -21.32
C ASP A 78 -7.60 -0.45 -20.60
N ARG A 79 -7.54 -1.49 -19.78
CA ARG A 79 -8.65 -1.97 -18.96
C ARG A 79 -8.40 -1.78 -17.48
N TYR A 80 -7.12 -1.84 -17.07
CA TYR A 80 -6.73 -1.71 -15.69
C TYR A 80 -5.51 -0.80 -15.57
N ILE A 81 -5.44 -0.11 -14.44
CA ILE A 81 -4.22 0.49 -13.95
C ILE A 81 -3.86 -0.24 -12.66
N VAL A 82 -2.67 -0.80 -12.62
CA VAL A 82 -2.14 -1.57 -11.49
C VAL A 82 -0.99 -0.78 -10.90
N ALA A 83 -1.17 -0.24 -9.71
CA ALA A 83 -0.09 0.35 -8.94
C ALA A 83 0.54 -0.71 -8.02
N VAL A 84 1.86 -0.75 -8.00
CA VAL A 84 2.66 -1.60 -7.11
C VAL A 84 3.51 -0.67 -6.25
N ASP A 85 3.15 -0.57 -4.99
CA ASP A 85 3.76 0.33 -4.03
C ASP A 85 4.53 -0.46 -2.96
N VAL A 86 5.83 -0.22 -2.92
CA VAL A 86 6.75 -0.71 -1.88
C VAL A 86 7.52 0.48 -1.30
N ASN A 87 7.90 1.38 -2.09
CA ASN A 87 8.89 2.42 -2.15
C ASN A 87 10.19 1.84 -2.72
N PRO A 88 10.26 1.62 -4.04
CA PRO A 88 9.65 2.41 -5.15
C PRO A 88 8.16 2.16 -5.43
N SER A 89 7.54 3.11 -6.18
CA SER A 89 6.14 3.07 -6.60
C SER A 89 6.02 3.12 -8.12
N VAL A 90 5.30 2.15 -8.70
CA VAL A 90 5.19 1.95 -10.15
C VAL A 90 3.73 1.71 -10.53
N GLU A 91 3.23 2.43 -11.53
CA GLU A 91 1.95 2.16 -12.17
C GLU A 91 2.13 1.46 -13.51
N LEU A 92 1.34 0.44 -13.73
CA LEU A 92 1.30 -0.37 -14.95
C LEU A 92 -0.08 -0.25 -15.59
N SER A 93 -0.17 0.33 -16.80
CA SER A 93 -1.39 0.25 -17.61
C SER A 93 -1.47 -1.12 -18.26
N VAL A 94 -2.60 -1.81 -18.10
CA VAL A 94 -2.83 -3.18 -18.56
C VAL A 94 -3.97 -3.18 -19.57
N ASN A 95 -3.72 -3.64 -20.78
CA ASN A 95 -4.71 -3.71 -21.84
C ASN A 95 -5.60 -4.97 -21.76
N GLY A 96 -6.57 -5.08 -22.67
CA GLY A 96 -7.50 -6.21 -22.72
C GLY A 96 -6.87 -7.57 -23.09
N LEU A 97 -5.58 -7.60 -23.43
CA LEU A 97 -4.80 -8.82 -23.64
C LEU A 97 -3.91 -9.16 -22.45
N ASP A 98 -4.15 -8.54 -21.29
CA ASP A 98 -3.33 -8.66 -20.07
C ASP A 98 -1.85 -8.27 -20.29
N ARG A 99 -1.58 -7.35 -21.22
CA ARG A 99 -0.23 -6.84 -21.50
C ARG A 99 -0.05 -5.42 -21.02
N ILE A 100 1.18 -5.09 -20.63
CA ILE A 100 1.55 -3.75 -20.21
C ILE A 100 1.62 -2.84 -21.46
N SER A 101 0.75 -1.86 -21.52
CA SER A 101 0.71 -0.82 -22.57
C SER A 101 1.59 0.38 -22.21
N ALA A 102 1.58 0.78 -20.92
CA ALA A 102 2.39 1.88 -20.40
C ALA A 102 2.90 1.57 -18.99
N VAL A 103 4.03 2.20 -18.64
CA VAL A 103 4.64 2.15 -17.30
C VAL A 103 4.83 3.59 -16.86
N THR A 104 4.45 3.90 -15.61
CA THR A 104 4.65 5.21 -15.00
C THR A 104 5.42 5.04 -13.68
N LEU A 105 6.58 5.66 -13.58
CA LEU A 105 7.44 5.64 -12.41
C LEU A 105 7.08 6.83 -11.51
N LYS A 106 6.48 6.57 -10.36
CA LYS A 106 5.82 7.59 -9.52
C LYS A 106 6.79 8.38 -8.63
N ASN A 107 7.93 7.81 -8.30
CA ASN A 107 8.92 8.43 -7.43
C ASN A 107 10.35 8.24 -7.96
N ASP A 108 11.31 8.90 -7.34
CA ASP A 108 12.70 8.90 -7.78
C ASP A 108 13.37 7.54 -7.58
N ASP A 109 12.99 6.79 -6.54
CA ASP A 109 13.47 5.42 -6.33
C ASP A 109 13.03 4.51 -7.49
N ALA A 110 11.77 4.64 -7.96
CA ALA A 110 11.29 3.91 -9.11
C ALA A 110 12.06 4.28 -10.39
N LYS A 111 12.33 5.58 -10.61
CA LYS A 111 13.10 6.06 -11.78
C LYS A 111 14.54 5.57 -11.76
N ALA A 112 15.16 5.45 -10.59
CA ALA A 112 16.52 4.96 -10.44
C ALA A 112 16.61 3.44 -10.65
N LEU A 113 15.56 2.71 -10.27
CA LEU A 113 15.57 1.25 -10.21
C LEU A 113 15.05 0.58 -11.48
N ILE A 114 13.98 1.11 -12.08
CA ILE A 114 13.17 0.43 -13.09
C ILE A 114 13.44 0.98 -14.49
N ASP A 115 13.77 0.09 -15.40
CA ASP A 115 13.74 0.36 -16.83
C ASP A 115 12.33 0.05 -17.38
N GLU A 116 11.60 1.10 -17.78
CA GLU A 116 10.25 1.00 -18.33
C GLU A 116 10.18 0.06 -19.53
N ALA A 117 11.22 0.09 -20.40
CA ALA A 117 11.29 -0.74 -21.60
C ALA A 117 11.32 -2.23 -21.24
N SER A 118 11.87 -2.58 -20.08
CA SER A 118 11.94 -3.96 -19.59
C SER A 118 10.58 -4.55 -19.21
N LEU A 119 9.58 -3.71 -18.96
CA LEU A 119 8.23 -4.11 -18.52
C LEU A 119 7.20 -3.98 -19.64
N LYS A 120 7.34 -3.00 -20.53
CA LYS A 120 6.38 -2.70 -21.58
C LYS A 120 6.22 -3.87 -22.56
N GLY A 121 4.98 -4.19 -22.93
CA GLY A 121 4.61 -5.29 -23.82
C GLY A 121 4.57 -6.67 -23.16
N LYS A 122 5.17 -6.85 -21.97
CA LYS A 122 5.08 -8.12 -21.21
C LYS A 122 3.65 -8.40 -20.78
N ARG A 123 3.33 -9.65 -20.46
CA ARG A 123 2.12 -9.98 -19.73
C ARG A 123 2.21 -9.40 -18.31
N VAL A 124 1.08 -9.02 -17.73
CA VAL A 124 1.05 -8.43 -16.38
C VAL A 124 1.72 -9.33 -15.33
N SER A 125 1.53 -10.66 -15.43
CA SER A 125 2.22 -11.63 -14.58
C SER A 125 3.74 -11.53 -14.67
N ASP A 126 4.26 -11.49 -15.89
CA ASP A 126 5.69 -11.47 -16.16
C ASP A 126 6.32 -10.12 -15.79
N ALA A 127 5.56 -9.04 -15.97
CA ALA A 127 5.98 -7.69 -15.58
C ALA A 127 6.06 -7.56 -14.05
N VAL A 128 5.03 -8.02 -13.33
CA VAL A 128 5.00 -8.01 -11.86
C VAL A 128 6.08 -8.93 -11.30
N ASP A 129 6.29 -10.08 -11.90
CA ASP A 129 7.37 -11.00 -11.51
C ASP A 129 8.74 -10.35 -11.66
N THR A 130 9.03 -9.77 -12.84
CA THR A 130 10.29 -9.03 -13.12
C THR A 130 10.48 -7.86 -12.15
N LEU A 131 9.42 -7.08 -11.90
CA LEU A 131 9.45 -5.95 -10.96
C LEU A 131 9.78 -6.44 -9.54
N THR A 132 9.08 -7.49 -9.08
CA THR A 132 9.29 -8.04 -7.74
C THR A 132 10.69 -8.63 -7.58
N GLU A 133 11.20 -9.35 -8.57
CA GLU A 133 12.59 -9.83 -8.56
C GLU A 133 13.59 -8.68 -8.41
N LYS A 134 13.37 -7.61 -9.13
CA LYS A 134 14.22 -6.42 -9.04
C LYS A 134 14.15 -5.79 -7.64
N LEU A 135 12.94 -5.65 -7.08
CA LEU A 135 12.75 -5.15 -5.71
C LEU A 135 13.45 -6.03 -4.65
N CYS A 136 13.42 -7.35 -4.83
CA CYS A 136 14.15 -8.29 -3.98
C CYS A 136 15.67 -8.16 -4.15
N GLY A 137 16.15 -8.08 -5.38
CA GLY A 137 17.59 -7.99 -5.70
C GLY A 137 18.25 -6.73 -5.17
N ASP A 138 17.54 -5.61 -5.19
CA ASP A 138 18.04 -4.31 -4.72
C ASP A 138 17.69 -4.02 -3.23
N GLY A 139 17.09 -4.99 -2.53
CA GLY A 139 16.87 -4.94 -1.08
C GLY A 139 15.68 -4.13 -0.62
N TYR A 140 14.78 -3.69 -1.51
CA TYR A 140 13.53 -3.05 -1.17
C TYR A 140 12.53 -4.05 -0.58
N LEU A 141 12.56 -5.30 -1.04
CA LEU A 141 11.84 -6.42 -0.43
C LEU A 141 12.84 -7.39 0.19
N THR A 142 12.63 -7.72 1.46
CA THR A 142 13.49 -8.60 2.27
C THR A 142 12.63 -9.48 3.15
N LYS A 143 13.26 -10.43 3.87
CA LYS A 143 12.57 -11.28 4.84
C LYS A 143 11.80 -10.48 5.91
N ASN A 144 12.30 -9.32 6.33
CA ASN A 144 11.70 -8.48 7.37
C ASN A 144 10.94 -7.27 6.81
N CYS A 145 11.02 -7.05 5.50
CA CYS A 145 10.28 -6.01 4.78
C CYS A 145 9.66 -6.64 3.54
N ASN A 146 8.55 -7.37 3.71
CA ASN A 146 7.94 -8.19 2.66
C ASN A 146 6.55 -7.70 2.23
N GLY A 147 6.15 -6.53 2.70
CA GLY A 147 4.85 -5.94 2.41
C GLY A 147 4.83 -5.20 1.07
N VAL A 148 3.86 -5.53 0.23
CA VAL A 148 3.59 -4.89 -1.07
C VAL A 148 2.14 -4.42 -1.08
N LEU A 149 1.89 -3.15 -1.37
CA LEU A 149 0.56 -2.65 -1.66
C LEU A 149 0.32 -2.73 -3.17
N VAL A 150 -0.72 -3.44 -3.56
CA VAL A 150 -1.18 -3.50 -4.94
C VAL A 150 -2.55 -2.86 -5.01
N SER A 151 -2.64 -1.77 -5.76
CA SER A 151 -3.88 -1.03 -5.99
C SER A 151 -4.30 -1.17 -7.44
N VAL A 152 -5.52 -1.64 -7.66
CA VAL A 152 -6.03 -1.87 -9.01
C VAL A 152 -7.26 -1.01 -9.25
N ARG A 153 -7.22 -0.28 -10.35
CA ARG A 153 -8.34 0.49 -10.87
C ARG A 153 -8.78 -0.06 -12.21
N SER A 154 -10.08 -0.27 -12.39
CA SER A 154 -10.66 -0.65 -13.67
C SER A 154 -11.08 0.59 -14.45
N THR A 155 -10.64 0.72 -15.70
CA THR A 155 -11.03 1.84 -16.58
C THR A 155 -12.39 1.64 -17.26
N LYS A 156 -13.00 0.44 -17.16
CA LYS A 156 -14.24 0.06 -17.87
C LYS A 156 -15.21 -0.76 -17.03
N SER A 157 -15.25 -0.59 -15.72
CA SER A 157 -16.09 -1.41 -14.81
C SER A 157 -15.93 -2.92 -15.04
N THR A 158 -14.72 -3.35 -15.35
CA THR A 158 -14.38 -4.76 -15.62
C THR A 158 -13.99 -5.42 -14.30
N SER A 159 -14.46 -6.66 -14.05
CA SER A 159 -14.05 -7.43 -12.88
C SER A 159 -12.55 -7.73 -12.89
N ASP A 160 -11.88 -7.58 -11.75
CA ASP A 160 -10.47 -7.91 -11.54
C ASP A 160 -10.22 -9.39 -11.19
N GLU A 161 -11.28 -10.20 -11.11
CA GLU A 161 -11.19 -11.61 -10.63
C GLU A 161 -10.15 -12.44 -11.36
N ALA A 162 -10.00 -12.24 -12.67
CA ALA A 162 -9.00 -12.93 -13.47
C ALA A 162 -7.59 -12.32 -13.33
N LEU A 163 -7.49 -11.05 -12.98
CA LEU A 163 -6.23 -10.31 -12.88
C LEU A 163 -5.55 -10.52 -11.53
N ARG A 164 -6.33 -10.49 -10.46
CA ARG A 164 -5.86 -10.58 -9.06
C ARG A 164 -4.94 -11.77 -8.79
N PRO A 165 -5.34 -13.02 -9.11
CA PRO A 165 -4.46 -14.17 -8.87
C PRO A 165 -3.16 -14.08 -9.65
N LYS A 166 -3.16 -13.57 -10.89
CA LYS A 166 -1.94 -13.42 -11.70
C LYS A 166 -0.92 -12.51 -11.03
N ILE A 167 -1.37 -11.41 -10.43
CA ILE A 167 -0.51 -10.45 -9.73
C ILE A 167 0.01 -11.08 -8.43
N VAL A 168 -0.89 -11.60 -7.59
CA VAL A 168 -0.52 -12.17 -6.28
C VAL A 168 0.44 -13.34 -6.44
N ASP A 169 0.15 -14.27 -7.38
CA ASP A 169 1.01 -15.43 -7.66
C ASP A 169 2.40 -15.02 -8.16
N SER A 170 2.48 -13.92 -8.93
CA SER A 170 3.77 -13.43 -9.43
C SER A 170 4.62 -12.88 -8.29
N VAL A 171 4.04 -12.07 -7.40
CA VAL A 171 4.74 -11.59 -6.19
C VAL A 171 5.18 -12.78 -5.33
N GLN A 172 4.29 -13.75 -5.10
CA GLN A 172 4.60 -14.95 -4.32
C GLN A 172 5.79 -15.72 -4.91
N LYS A 173 5.78 -15.98 -6.19
CA LYS A 173 6.86 -16.73 -6.87
C LYS A 173 8.19 -16.00 -6.77
N ALA A 174 8.22 -14.71 -7.03
CA ALA A 174 9.44 -13.92 -6.97
C ALA A 174 10.03 -13.88 -5.55
N THR A 175 9.23 -13.64 -4.53
CA THR A 175 9.68 -13.63 -3.13
C THR A 175 10.11 -15.02 -2.64
N GLN A 176 9.44 -16.09 -3.08
CA GLN A 176 9.85 -17.46 -2.78
C GLN A 176 11.21 -17.81 -3.40
N ARG A 177 11.49 -17.35 -4.65
CA ARG A 177 12.84 -17.49 -5.25
C ARG A 177 13.89 -16.72 -4.47
N ALA A 178 13.52 -15.58 -3.89
CA ALA A 178 14.39 -14.81 -2.99
C ALA A 178 14.52 -15.41 -1.56
N GLY A 179 13.78 -16.48 -1.25
CA GLY A 179 13.91 -17.25 0.00
C GLY A 179 13.08 -16.72 1.18
N PHE A 180 12.01 -15.94 0.93
CA PHE A 180 11.14 -15.44 2.00
C PHE A 180 9.65 -15.45 1.60
N ASN A 181 8.77 -15.27 2.61
CA ASN A 181 7.32 -15.19 2.40
C ASN A 181 6.92 -13.83 1.82
N TYR A 182 5.79 -13.79 1.15
CA TYR A 182 5.17 -12.56 0.64
C TYR A 182 4.08 -12.05 1.59
N ALA A 183 3.79 -10.76 1.48
CA ALA A 183 2.59 -10.12 2.01
C ALA A 183 2.10 -9.08 1.00
N VAL A 184 0.96 -9.32 0.38
CA VAL A 184 0.35 -8.42 -0.60
C VAL A 184 -0.94 -7.91 -0.02
N LEU A 185 -1.01 -6.61 0.26
CA LEU A 185 -2.27 -5.92 0.49
C LEU A 185 -2.82 -5.49 -0.86
N TYR A 186 -3.84 -6.21 -1.33
CA TYR A 186 -4.51 -5.94 -2.59
C TYR A 186 -5.76 -5.10 -2.33
N GLN A 187 -5.95 -4.01 -3.07
CA GLN A 187 -7.14 -3.18 -3.00
C GLN A 187 -7.67 -2.80 -4.38
N LEU A 188 -8.99 -2.67 -4.49
CA LEU A 188 -9.65 -2.08 -5.64
C LEU A 188 -9.92 -0.60 -5.36
N LEU A 189 -9.65 0.23 -6.36
CA LEU A 189 -9.93 1.65 -6.33
C LEU A 189 -11.11 1.96 -7.24
N ASP A 190 -12.02 2.79 -6.76
CA ASP A 190 -13.21 3.18 -7.53
C ASP A 190 -12.89 4.29 -8.54
N ASP A 191 -11.96 5.21 -8.23
CA ASP A 191 -11.62 6.39 -9.04
C ASP A 191 -10.10 6.59 -9.20
N ASP A 192 -9.68 7.75 -9.69
CA ASP A 192 -8.29 8.17 -9.91
C ASP A 192 -7.48 8.40 -8.61
N ALA A 193 -7.87 7.73 -7.52
CA ALA A 193 -7.20 7.82 -6.25
C ALA A 193 -5.79 7.20 -6.30
N ASP A 194 -4.86 7.80 -5.57
CA ASP A 194 -3.58 7.19 -5.24
C ASP A 194 -3.78 6.05 -4.23
N GLY A 195 -3.20 4.89 -4.49
CA GLY A 195 -3.46 3.69 -3.69
C GLY A 195 -3.05 3.82 -2.23
N LYS A 196 -1.91 4.48 -1.97
CA LYS A 196 -1.44 4.73 -0.60
C LYS A 196 -2.34 5.74 0.11
N ALA A 197 -2.73 6.82 -0.57
CA ALA A 197 -3.63 7.83 -0.02
C ALA A 197 -5.02 7.26 0.31
N GLU A 198 -5.54 6.39 -0.55
CA GLU A 198 -6.82 5.69 -0.30
C GLU A 198 -6.74 4.79 0.94
N LEU A 199 -5.66 4.02 1.08
CA LEU A 199 -5.45 3.20 2.28
C LEU A 199 -5.37 4.05 3.54
N ILE A 200 -4.64 5.18 3.49
CA ILE A 200 -4.54 6.14 4.60
C ILE A 200 -5.93 6.69 4.97
N GLY A 201 -6.71 7.12 3.98
CA GLY A 201 -8.07 7.63 4.23
C GLY A 201 -8.99 6.61 4.89
N LYS A 202 -8.82 5.32 4.56
CA LYS A 202 -9.57 4.22 5.18
C LYS A 202 -9.11 3.89 6.61
N LEU A 203 -7.85 4.16 6.94
CA LEU A 203 -7.28 3.96 8.28
C LEU A 203 -7.48 5.17 9.20
N ASP A 204 -7.68 6.36 8.62
CA ASP A 204 -7.85 7.60 9.37
C ASP A 204 -9.08 7.52 10.31
N GLY A 205 -8.92 8.02 11.53
CA GLY A 205 -9.94 7.96 12.58
C GLY A 205 -10.20 6.59 13.21
N ARG A 206 -9.46 5.54 12.79
CA ARG A 206 -9.56 4.19 13.38
C ARG A 206 -8.49 3.88 14.42
N LEU A 207 -7.44 4.65 14.43
CA LEU A 207 -6.34 4.58 15.39
C LEU A 207 -6.33 5.88 16.20
N GLU A 208 -6.54 5.80 17.51
CA GLU A 208 -6.62 6.96 18.40
C GLU A 208 -5.34 7.82 18.36
N ASN A 209 -4.19 7.22 18.04
CA ASN A 209 -2.88 7.85 18.09
C ASN A 209 -2.31 8.22 16.72
N PHE A 210 -3.11 8.12 15.65
CA PHE A 210 -2.67 8.43 14.29
C PHE A 210 -3.70 9.29 13.58
N ASN A 211 -3.30 10.48 13.20
CA ASN A 211 -4.03 11.31 12.25
C ASN A 211 -3.49 11.11 10.84
N THR A 212 -4.16 11.69 9.83
CA THR A 212 -3.74 11.61 8.43
C THR A 212 -2.28 12.04 8.22
N GLU A 213 -1.79 13.05 8.95
CA GLU A 213 -0.41 13.53 8.81
C GLU A 213 0.61 12.49 9.30
N GLU A 214 0.32 11.82 10.43
CA GLU A 214 1.16 10.75 10.95
C GLU A 214 1.13 9.51 10.04
N LEU A 215 -0.05 9.14 9.51
CA LEU A 215 -0.20 8.03 8.58
C LEU A 215 0.57 8.28 7.28
N ASN A 216 0.61 9.50 6.75
CA ASN A 216 1.38 9.86 5.56
C ASN A 216 2.90 9.66 5.72
N LYS A 217 3.41 9.77 6.95
CA LYS A 217 4.83 9.56 7.27
C LYS A 217 5.23 8.08 7.32
N LEU A 218 4.25 7.18 7.31
CA LEU A 218 4.48 5.74 7.38
C LEU A 218 4.84 5.16 6.01
N SER A 219 5.66 4.13 6.04
CA SER A 219 5.93 3.29 4.89
C SER A 219 4.69 2.43 4.54
N VAL A 220 4.66 1.89 3.33
CA VAL A 220 3.63 0.95 2.91
C VAL A 220 3.56 -0.26 3.86
N GLN A 221 4.70 -0.80 4.25
CA GLN A 221 4.79 -1.93 5.18
C GLN A 221 4.17 -1.60 6.55
N GLU A 222 4.42 -0.40 7.08
CA GLU A 222 3.83 0.06 8.34
C GLU A 222 2.32 0.22 8.24
N LEU A 223 1.81 0.75 7.12
CA LEU A 223 0.37 0.86 6.89
C LEU A 223 -0.31 -0.51 6.80
N ILE A 224 0.32 -1.49 6.13
CA ILE A 224 -0.18 -2.87 6.10
C ILE A 224 -0.21 -3.46 7.51
N PHE A 225 0.85 -3.25 8.29
CA PHE A 225 0.92 -3.70 9.68
C PHE A 225 -0.18 -3.07 10.56
N LEU A 226 -0.45 -1.77 10.40
CA LEU A 226 -1.55 -1.11 11.13
C LEU A 226 -2.91 -1.73 10.77
N ALA A 227 -3.20 -1.94 9.49
CA ALA A 227 -4.45 -2.56 9.04
C ALA A 227 -4.61 -3.99 9.63
N GLU A 228 -3.54 -4.79 9.62
CA GLU A 228 -3.53 -6.13 10.19
C GLU A 228 -3.71 -6.09 11.72
N SER A 229 -3.02 -5.18 12.42
CA SER A 229 -3.08 -5.04 13.87
C SER A 229 -4.45 -4.62 14.39
N LEU A 230 -5.18 -3.83 13.61
CA LEU A 230 -6.56 -3.45 13.89
C LEU A 230 -7.55 -4.58 13.65
N ASN A 231 -7.11 -5.69 13.06
CA ASN A 231 -7.99 -6.72 12.50
C ASN A 231 -9.06 -6.10 11.58
N TYR A 232 -8.69 -5.04 10.88
CA TYR A 232 -9.56 -4.27 10.00
C TYR A 232 -9.01 -4.28 8.58
N MET A 233 -9.75 -4.95 7.71
CA MET A 233 -9.51 -4.84 6.27
C MET A 233 -10.60 -3.93 5.68
N PRO A 234 -10.21 -2.81 5.10
CA PRO A 234 -11.16 -1.95 4.40
C PRO A 234 -11.95 -2.71 3.32
N ASP A 235 -13.14 -2.23 2.98
CA ASP A 235 -13.91 -2.76 1.86
C ASP A 235 -13.06 -2.75 0.59
N ASN A 236 -13.26 -3.76 -0.25
CA ASN A 236 -12.48 -3.98 -1.48
C ASN A 236 -10.97 -4.18 -1.25
N THR A 237 -10.56 -4.51 -0.03
CA THR A 237 -9.16 -4.74 0.35
C THR A 237 -8.97 -6.15 0.90
N LYS A 238 -7.86 -6.81 0.54
CA LYS A 238 -7.53 -8.15 1.04
C LYS A 238 -6.03 -8.34 1.19
N LEU A 239 -5.62 -8.86 2.34
CA LEU A 239 -4.24 -9.29 2.59
C LEU A 239 -4.05 -10.74 2.14
N TYR A 240 -3.02 -10.96 1.33
CA TYR A 240 -2.54 -12.27 0.90
C TYR A 240 -1.15 -12.53 1.47
N GLY A 241 -0.92 -13.75 1.93
CA GLY A 241 0.34 -14.12 2.58
C GLY A 241 0.42 -13.66 4.04
N LYS A 242 1.62 -13.42 4.53
CA LYS A 242 1.88 -13.04 5.92
C LYS A 242 2.92 -11.93 5.97
N LEU A 243 2.57 -10.84 6.63
CA LEU A 243 3.51 -9.76 6.90
C LEU A 243 4.53 -10.19 7.95
N ASN A 244 5.79 -9.86 7.71
CA ASN A 244 6.90 -10.10 8.63
C ASN A 244 7.47 -8.77 9.15
N GLY A 245 8.41 -8.87 10.08
CA GLY A 245 9.16 -7.72 10.56
C GLY A 245 8.52 -6.93 11.70
N TYR A 246 7.39 -7.41 12.22
CA TYR A 246 6.74 -6.81 13.38
C TYR A 246 6.37 -7.85 14.43
N CYS A 247 6.48 -7.46 15.69
CA CYS A 247 5.96 -8.24 16.81
C CYS A 247 4.48 -7.91 17.04
N THR A 248 3.77 -8.88 17.58
CA THR A 248 2.38 -8.70 18.02
C THR A 248 2.31 -7.91 19.33
N ALA A 249 1.14 -7.37 19.65
CA ALA A 249 0.88 -6.72 20.93
C ALA A 249 1.21 -7.63 22.13
N SER A 250 0.92 -8.94 22.01
CA SER A 250 1.24 -9.94 23.05
C SER A 250 2.75 -10.14 23.21
N GLU A 251 3.49 -10.19 22.09
CA GLU A 251 4.96 -10.29 22.14
C GLU A 251 5.60 -9.03 22.71
N ALA A 252 5.11 -7.84 22.33
CA ALA A 252 5.57 -6.59 22.91
C ALA A 252 5.38 -6.55 24.44
N LYS A 253 4.22 -7.01 24.90
CA LYS A 253 3.91 -7.14 26.33
C LYS A 253 4.83 -8.12 27.04
N ARG A 254 5.10 -9.28 26.43
CA ARG A 254 6.07 -10.28 26.93
C ARG A 254 7.46 -9.69 27.03
N ASN A 255 7.91 -9.02 26.00
CA ASN A 255 9.24 -8.42 25.97
C ASN A 255 9.43 -7.31 27.00
N ALA A 256 8.35 -6.66 27.42
CA ALA A 256 8.34 -5.70 28.52
C ALA A 256 8.23 -6.37 29.91
N GLY A 257 8.08 -7.70 30.00
CA GLY A 257 7.89 -8.42 31.26
C GLY A 257 6.52 -8.21 31.90
N LEU A 258 5.50 -7.90 31.09
CA LEU A 258 4.17 -7.47 31.54
C LEU A 258 3.08 -8.50 31.20
N GLU A 259 3.42 -9.75 30.90
CA GLU A 259 2.47 -10.79 30.45
C GLU A 259 1.27 -10.95 31.39
N GLU A 260 1.50 -10.96 32.71
CA GLU A 260 0.48 -11.16 33.72
C GLU A 260 -0.37 -9.90 34.01
N THR A 261 0.01 -8.75 33.44
CA THR A 261 -0.74 -7.51 33.68
C THR A 261 -2.01 -7.44 32.83
N LYS A 262 -2.98 -6.61 33.20
CA LYS A 262 -4.16 -6.31 32.38
C LYS A 262 -3.92 -5.17 31.39
N ALA A 263 -2.68 -4.66 31.31
CA ALA A 263 -2.33 -3.57 30.41
C ALA A 263 -2.58 -3.96 28.95
N LYS A 264 -3.12 -3.02 28.19
CA LYS A 264 -3.33 -3.16 26.75
C LYS A 264 -2.23 -2.38 26.02
N PRO A 265 -1.46 -3.02 25.14
CA PRO A 265 -0.53 -2.31 24.28
C PRO A 265 -1.29 -1.49 23.22
N ASN A 266 -0.98 -0.21 23.12
CA ASN A 266 -1.51 0.69 22.10
C ASN A 266 -0.41 1.00 21.08
N LEU A 267 -0.72 1.00 19.79
CA LEU A 267 0.23 1.41 18.77
C LEU A 267 0.37 2.93 18.78
N VAL A 268 1.61 3.37 18.73
CA VAL A 268 2.00 4.79 18.71
C VAL A 268 3.18 4.99 17.75
N ARG A 269 3.42 6.23 17.36
CA ARG A 269 4.66 6.60 16.70
C ARG A 269 5.63 7.18 17.73
N PHE A 270 6.77 6.52 17.92
CA PHE A 270 7.79 6.92 18.87
C PHE A 270 9.14 7.00 18.15
N ASP A 271 9.81 8.14 18.23
CA ASP A 271 11.10 8.37 17.59
C ASP A 271 11.16 7.91 16.11
N LYS A 272 10.18 8.34 15.32
CA LYS A 272 9.99 8.05 13.89
C LYS A 272 9.76 6.57 13.53
N GLN A 273 9.48 5.70 14.49
CA GLN A 273 9.14 4.30 14.27
C GLN A 273 7.83 3.91 14.95
N LEU A 274 7.20 2.85 14.47
CA LEU A 274 6.05 2.26 15.16
C LEU A 274 6.50 1.56 16.43
N ALA A 275 5.76 1.78 17.50
CA ALA A 275 6.01 1.18 18.81
C ALA A 275 4.69 0.85 19.52
N TYR A 276 4.76 -0.03 20.48
CA TYR A 276 3.68 -0.28 21.43
C TYR A 276 3.94 0.52 22.71
N GLU A 277 3.00 1.37 23.06
CA GLU A 277 2.92 1.98 24.39
C GLU A 277 2.09 1.09 25.29
N ILE A 278 2.63 0.77 26.48
CA ILE A 278 1.99 -0.09 27.47
C ILE A 278 2.01 0.66 28.77
N VAL A 279 0.83 1.04 29.24
CA VAL A 279 0.66 1.76 30.52
C VAL A 279 -0.05 0.86 31.51
N TYR A 280 0.49 0.72 32.71
CA TYR A 280 -0.14 0.02 33.81
C TYR A 280 0.22 0.65 35.14
N SER A 281 -0.62 0.41 36.15
CA SER A 281 -0.38 0.88 37.53
C SER A 281 -0.23 -0.32 38.47
N GLU A 282 0.84 -0.30 39.27
CA GLU A 282 1.13 -1.29 40.29
C GLU A 282 1.55 -0.55 41.59
N ASP A 283 1.00 -0.92 42.70
CA ASP A 283 1.25 -0.29 44.03
C ASP A 283 1.10 1.24 44.03
N GLY A 284 0.19 1.75 43.22
CA GLY A 284 -0.06 3.19 43.05
C GLY A 284 1.01 3.94 42.27
N VAL A 285 1.94 3.25 41.62
CA VAL A 285 2.90 3.81 40.68
C VAL A 285 2.45 3.45 39.26
N THR A 286 2.38 4.45 38.41
CA THR A 286 2.09 4.22 36.98
C THR A 286 3.39 4.02 36.21
N HIS A 287 3.44 2.94 35.45
CA HIS A 287 4.56 2.58 34.59
C HIS A 287 4.13 2.74 33.13
N LYS A 288 4.99 3.35 32.34
CA LYS A 288 4.84 3.48 30.90
C LYS A 288 6.03 2.83 30.20
N TYR A 289 5.75 1.82 29.41
CA TYR A 289 6.75 1.17 28.55
C TYR A 289 6.49 1.54 27.10
N VAL A 290 7.56 1.74 26.35
CA VAL A 290 7.51 1.86 24.89
C VAL A 290 8.34 0.75 24.30
N VAL A 291 7.73 -0.11 23.48
CA VAL A 291 8.36 -1.28 22.88
C VAL A 291 8.33 -1.13 21.36
N SER A 292 9.49 -1.20 20.72
CA SER A 292 9.57 -1.14 19.25
C SER A 292 8.70 -2.23 18.61
N ALA A 293 7.81 -1.85 17.71
CA ALA A 293 6.99 -2.82 16.99
C ALA A 293 7.83 -3.70 16.04
N SER A 294 8.91 -3.15 15.45
CA SER A 294 9.74 -3.88 14.49
C SER A 294 10.79 -4.78 15.15
N THR A 295 11.35 -4.39 16.30
CA THR A 295 12.43 -5.17 16.95
C THR A 295 12.00 -5.89 18.21
N GLY A 296 10.84 -5.54 18.78
CA GLY A 296 10.38 -6.02 20.08
C GLY A 296 11.20 -5.51 21.25
N LYS A 297 12.16 -4.60 21.05
CA LYS A 297 12.98 -4.07 22.13
C LYS A 297 12.25 -2.99 22.92
N VAL A 298 12.45 -2.98 24.23
CA VAL A 298 11.99 -1.86 25.09
C VAL A 298 12.85 -0.64 24.77
N LEU A 299 12.23 0.42 24.28
CA LEU A 299 12.84 1.69 23.90
C LEU A 299 12.87 2.67 25.07
N SER A 300 11.81 2.65 25.90
CA SER A 300 11.67 3.51 27.08
C SER A 300 10.88 2.80 28.16
N HIS A 301 11.23 3.09 29.41
CA HIS A 301 10.46 2.73 30.59
C HIS A 301 10.46 3.90 31.55
N GLU A 302 9.32 4.49 31.76
CA GLU A 302 9.12 5.62 32.68
C GLU A 302 8.28 5.19 33.88
N LYS A 303 8.67 5.69 35.06
CA LYS A 303 7.88 5.56 36.30
C LYS A 303 7.26 6.92 36.59
N LEU A 304 5.95 7.00 36.46
CA LEU A 304 5.19 8.19 36.82
C LEU A 304 4.86 8.15 38.32
N ALA A 305 5.18 9.22 39.03
CA ALA A 305 5.04 9.27 40.47
C ALA A 305 3.59 9.02 40.94
N LYS A 306 3.47 8.48 42.18
CA LYS A 306 2.23 8.13 42.84
C LYS A 306 1.27 9.31 42.93
N ASN A 307 0.10 9.23 42.30
CA ASN A 307 -1.01 10.11 42.67
C ASN A 307 -1.57 9.68 44.00
N THR A 308 -1.12 10.28 45.09
CA THR A 308 -1.80 10.20 46.37
C THR A 308 -3.05 11.07 46.34
N SER A 309 -4.11 10.58 45.73
CA SER A 309 -5.44 11.15 45.96
C SER A 309 -6.04 10.56 47.24
N ASN A 310 -5.66 11.12 48.38
CA ASN A 310 -6.49 11.04 49.55
C ASN A 310 -7.59 12.09 49.43
N GLY A 311 -8.82 11.62 49.40
CA GLY A 311 -10.00 12.50 49.47
C GLY A 311 -10.01 13.29 50.76
N ASN A 312 -10.35 14.46 50.65
CA ASN A 312 -11.12 15.38 51.46
C ASN A 312 -10.45 16.74 51.69
N SER A 313 -11.27 17.76 51.46
CA SER A 313 -11.24 19.10 52.06
C SER A 313 -10.20 20.10 51.54
N SER A 314 -10.77 21.20 51.06
CA SER A 314 -10.32 22.58 51.20
C SER A 314 -8.91 22.74 51.77
N ALA A 315 -7.90 22.70 50.95
CA ALA A 315 -6.56 23.07 51.36
C ALA A 315 -6.11 24.29 50.59
N LYS A 316 -6.00 25.37 51.33
CA LYS A 316 -5.25 26.58 50.99
C LYS A 316 -3.90 26.20 50.44
N ASN A 317 -3.60 26.75 49.24
CA ASN A 317 -2.29 26.76 48.66
C ASN A 317 -1.23 27.27 49.61
N ASN A 318 -0.29 26.44 50.02
CA ASN A 318 1.00 26.81 50.56
C ASN A 318 2.09 26.06 49.82
N TYR A 319 2.42 26.49 48.66
CA TYR A 319 3.70 26.18 48.04
C TYR A 319 4.74 27.19 48.50
N LYS A 320 5.66 26.75 49.31
CA LYS A 320 6.89 27.47 49.62
C LYS A 320 7.91 27.11 48.52
N ASP A 321 8.11 28.06 47.66
CA ASP A 321 9.04 28.12 46.56
C ASP A 321 10.50 28.12 47.06
N ARG A 322 11.37 27.34 46.36
CA ARG A 322 12.81 27.59 46.30
C ARG A 322 13.34 27.01 44.99
N SER A 323 13.45 27.83 44.00
CA SER A 323 14.54 28.02 43.01
C SER A 323 14.04 28.42 41.64
N ASN A 324 14.47 29.57 41.13
CA ASN A 324 14.56 30.08 39.77
C ASN A 324 13.55 29.56 38.71
N ASP A 325 12.26 29.83 38.89
CA ASP A 325 11.20 29.34 38.06
C ASP A 325 10.31 30.46 37.48
N ASP A 326 10.86 31.68 37.34
CA ASP A 326 10.09 32.86 36.87
C ASP A 326 9.54 32.73 35.44
N ASP A 327 9.98 31.74 34.68
CA ASP A 327 9.58 31.55 33.26
C ASP A 327 8.65 30.33 33.02
N ILE A 328 8.17 29.66 34.07
CA ILE A 328 7.32 28.47 33.90
C ILE A 328 5.84 28.85 34.06
N LEU A 329 5.05 28.44 33.03
CA LEU A 329 3.61 28.63 33.03
C LEU A 329 2.93 27.87 34.18
N SER A 330 1.88 28.46 34.73
CA SER A 330 1.09 27.79 35.78
C SER A 330 0.22 26.66 35.16
N PRO A 331 -0.16 25.64 35.97
CA PRO A 331 -1.07 24.58 35.52
C PRO A 331 -2.39 25.11 34.95
N ASN A 332 -2.92 26.22 35.49
CA ASN A 332 -4.15 26.85 35.00
C ASN A 332 -3.96 27.48 33.58
N GLN A 333 -2.78 28.03 33.31
CA GLN A 333 -2.45 28.53 31.96
C GLN A 333 -2.34 27.38 30.98
N ILE A 334 -1.69 26.27 31.34
CA ILE A 334 -1.62 25.06 30.50
C ILE A 334 -3.02 24.49 30.25
N LEU A 335 -3.90 24.42 31.26
CA LEU A 335 -5.28 23.99 31.07
C LEU A 335 -6.07 24.90 30.13
N SER A 336 -5.87 26.22 30.24
CA SER A 336 -6.50 27.17 29.33
C SER A 336 -6.03 26.99 27.88
N ILE A 337 -4.74 26.72 27.70
CA ILE A 337 -4.14 26.47 26.40
C ILE A 337 -4.63 25.13 25.84
N LEU A 338 -4.68 24.07 26.63
CA LEU A 338 -5.27 22.80 26.27
C LEU A 338 -6.69 22.99 25.70
N LYS A 339 -7.56 23.66 26.45
CA LYS A 339 -8.94 23.92 26.02
C LYS A 339 -9.00 24.64 24.69
N LYS A 340 -8.17 25.68 24.53
CA LYS A 340 -8.11 26.49 23.30
C LYS A 340 -7.57 25.69 22.11
N SER A 341 -6.51 24.91 22.31
CA SER A 341 -5.86 24.16 21.23
C SER A 341 -6.73 23.02 20.71
N PHE A 342 -7.51 22.39 21.60
CA PHE A 342 -8.37 21.25 21.22
C PHE A 342 -9.86 21.63 21.12
N GLY A 343 -10.22 22.91 21.21
CA GLY A 343 -11.60 23.38 21.11
C GLY A 343 -12.52 22.84 22.21
N LEU A 344 -11.97 22.52 23.41
CA LEU A 344 -12.71 21.89 24.49
C LEU A 344 -13.41 22.92 25.37
N VAL A 345 -14.68 22.64 25.70
CA VAL A 345 -15.45 23.41 26.67
C VAL A 345 -15.39 22.74 28.04
N ASP A 346 -15.55 23.55 29.12
CA ASP A 346 -15.44 23.05 30.50
C ASP A 346 -16.37 21.87 30.82
N SER A 347 -17.56 21.86 30.22
CA SER A 347 -18.54 20.79 30.41
C SER A 347 -18.19 19.46 29.71
N ALA A 348 -17.21 19.47 28.80
CA ALA A 348 -16.75 18.28 28.11
C ALA A 348 -15.50 17.65 28.73
N LEU A 349 -14.86 18.34 29.68
CA LEU A 349 -13.65 17.89 30.38
C LEU A 349 -13.98 17.25 31.71
N GLU A 350 -13.56 16.00 31.88
CA GLU A 350 -13.68 15.24 33.12
C GLU A 350 -12.28 14.75 33.57
N ASP A 351 -12.09 14.53 34.86
CA ASP A 351 -10.90 13.93 35.47
C ASP A 351 -9.56 14.56 35.02
N VAL A 352 -9.49 15.90 34.94
CA VAL A 352 -8.27 16.58 34.51
C VAL A 352 -7.19 16.50 35.55
N ASN A 353 -6.05 15.94 35.19
CA ASN A 353 -4.85 15.90 36.00
C ASN A 353 -3.66 16.53 35.25
N ILE A 354 -2.98 17.48 35.92
CA ILE A 354 -1.81 18.18 35.36
C ILE A 354 -0.62 17.91 36.27
N SER A 355 0.37 17.22 35.73
CA SER A 355 1.61 16.92 36.45
C SER A 355 2.80 17.56 35.77
N ARG A 356 3.74 18.10 36.57
CA ARG A 356 5.00 18.64 36.07
C ARG A 356 6.05 17.53 36.03
N SER A 357 6.84 17.48 34.97
CA SER A 357 7.92 16.51 34.75
C SER A 357 9.09 17.19 34.04
N THR A 358 10.13 16.45 33.71
CA THR A 358 11.25 16.92 32.88
C THR A 358 11.48 15.93 31.73
N ARG A 359 11.76 16.47 30.54
CA ARG A 359 12.13 15.70 29.35
C ARG A 359 13.45 16.26 28.82
N ASN A 360 14.48 15.42 28.77
CA ASN A 360 15.85 15.83 28.37
C ASN A 360 16.42 17.03 29.17
N GLY A 361 16.03 17.15 30.46
CA GLY A 361 16.43 18.28 31.30
C GLY A 361 15.53 19.52 31.21
N GLU A 362 14.62 19.58 30.26
CA GLU A 362 13.67 20.69 30.12
C GLU A 362 12.35 20.40 30.85
N PRO A 363 11.76 21.42 31.51
CA PRO A 363 10.51 21.23 32.24
C PRO A 363 9.33 21.08 31.27
N ILE A 364 8.48 20.09 31.56
CA ILE A 364 7.27 19.81 30.79
C ILE A 364 6.07 19.66 31.70
N TYR A 365 4.86 19.82 31.13
CA TYR A 365 3.61 19.42 31.76
C TYR A 365 3.00 18.24 31.00
N ILE A 366 2.56 17.24 31.76
CA ILE A 366 1.75 16.13 31.27
C ILE A 366 0.33 16.38 31.75
N VAL A 367 -0.61 16.53 30.85
CA VAL A 367 -2.03 16.75 31.14
C VAL A 367 -2.80 15.52 30.73
N THR A 368 -3.41 14.85 31.71
CA THR A 368 -4.33 13.73 31.45
C THR A 368 -5.75 14.21 31.72
N TYR A 369 -6.68 13.93 30.82
CA TYR A 369 -8.07 14.38 30.93
C TYR A 369 -9.01 13.40 30.24
N LYS A 370 -10.30 13.44 30.59
CA LYS A 370 -11.33 12.69 29.87
C LYS A 370 -12.22 13.62 29.06
N VAL A 371 -12.56 13.20 27.86
CA VAL A 371 -13.55 13.84 26.99
C VAL A 371 -14.52 12.78 26.54
N PHE A 372 -15.80 12.96 26.82
CA PHE A 372 -16.87 11.99 26.54
C PHE A 372 -16.55 10.57 27.04
N GLY A 373 -15.96 10.47 28.24
CA GLY A 373 -15.58 9.20 28.86
C GLY A 373 -14.28 8.58 28.34
N VAL A 374 -13.61 9.18 27.37
CA VAL A 374 -12.31 8.73 26.81
C VAL A 374 -11.17 9.47 27.51
N THR A 375 -10.22 8.73 28.08
CA THR A 375 -9.02 9.31 28.71
C THR A 375 -8.01 9.71 27.62
N ARG A 376 -7.53 10.95 27.67
CA ARG A 376 -6.54 11.54 26.77
C ARG A 376 -5.37 12.11 27.57
N SER A 377 -4.22 12.28 26.92
CA SER A 377 -3.04 12.88 27.52
C SER A 377 -2.33 13.77 26.53
N ALA A 378 -1.90 14.94 26.95
CA ALA A 378 -1.09 15.87 26.17
C ALA A 378 0.14 16.30 26.95
N VAL A 379 1.28 16.46 26.27
CA VAL A 379 2.55 16.91 26.85
C VAL A 379 2.86 18.31 26.32
N PHE A 380 3.07 19.26 27.22
CA PHE A 380 3.39 20.63 26.90
C PHE A 380 4.79 21.00 27.39
N ASP A 381 5.52 21.78 26.61
CA ASP A 381 6.65 22.52 27.13
C ASP A 381 6.16 23.47 28.24
N ALA A 382 6.80 23.44 29.40
CA ALA A 382 6.31 24.17 30.54
C ALA A 382 6.56 25.69 30.46
N ARG A 383 7.41 26.17 29.57
CA ARG A 383 7.71 27.59 29.37
C ARG A 383 6.95 28.18 28.16
N THR A 384 6.92 27.46 27.06
CA THR A 384 6.36 27.96 25.79
C THR A 384 4.92 27.54 25.57
N ALA A 385 4.43 26.54 26.32
CA ALA A 385 3.16 25.86 26.11
C ALA A 385 3.03 25.20 24.71
N GLU A 386 4.13 24.99 24.04
CA GLU A 386 4.14 24.20 22.81
C GLU A 386 3.73 22.76 23.13
N ILE A 387 2.86 22.20 22.29
CA ILE A 387 2.43 20.81 22.42
C ILE A 387 3.57 19.94 21.89
N LEU A 388 4.27 19.24 22.78
CA LEU A 388 5.38 18.34 22.43
C LEU A 388 4.91 16.96 22.03
N SER A 389 3.78 16.51 22.53
CA SER A 389 3.06 15.33 22.09
C SER A 389 1.61 15.42 22.56
N ASP A 390 0.69 15.07 21.70
CA ASP A 390 -0.71 14.81 22.04
C ASP A 390 -0.89 13.30 21.97
N ILE A 391 -1.35 12.74 23.06
CA ILE A 391 -1.64 11.32 23.20
C ILE A 391 -3.14 11.25 23.45
N GLY A 392 -3.90 11.29 22.34
CA GLY A 392 -5.35 11.16 22.35
C GLY A 392 -5.83 9.74 22.53
#